data_166867fba4c03f956461e13806212177
#
_entry.id   166867fba4c03f956461e13806212177
#
_cell.length_a   1.000
_cell.length_b   1.000
_cell.length_c   1.000
_cell.angle_alpha   90.00
_cell.angle_beta   90.00
_cell.angle_gamma   90.00
#
_symmetry.space_group_name_H-M   'P 1'
#
loop_
_entity.id
_entity.type
_entity.pdbx_description
1 polymer ?
#
loop_
_entity_poly.entity_id
_entity_poly.type
_entity_poly.pdbx_seq_one_letter_code
_entity_poly.pdbx_strand_id
1 'polypeptide(L)'
;MTTRRAALTVGLHGALASTGIWWASRVQAEPNRDPLQPQWPAVLRTPRLVGQQRFTYWGFEVYDASLWTNAPFAAEDWAKQVLVLDLRYLRDFKGADIAQRSIDEMHGQRPLSTAQFNSWSATLHALIPNVHSGERITGIYTPDKGMQLLHQDRVLGELHDNEFAKRFLGIWLAPETSQRKLRQQLLAGAQP
;
A
#
# COMPACT_ATOMS: atom_id res chain seq x y z
N MET A 1 85.94 14.61 -42.07
CA MET A 1 86.88 13.93 -41.18
C MET A 1 86.14 13.21 -40.07
N THR A 2 86.45 11.93 -39.99
CA THR A 2 86.35 11.01 -38.80
C THR A 2 84.99 10.78 -38.23
N THR A 3 84.41 9.67 -38.61
CA THR A 3 84.43 8.27 -38.16
C THR A 3 83.94 7.98 -36.73
N ARG A 4 83.07 7.03 -36.69
CA ARG A 4 82.93 5.85 -35.77
C ARG A 4 81.88 6.02 -34.66
N ARG A 5 81.11 5.09 -34.24
CA ARG A 5 80.88 3.65 -34.47
C ARG A 5 79.65 3.27 -33.62
N ALA A 6 79.01 2.29 -34.11
CA ALA A 6 77.87 1.58 -33.51
C ALA A 6 78.06 1.07 -32.08
N ALA A 7 76.96 0.95 -31.36
CA ALA A 7 76.71 -0.10 -30.38
C ALA A 7 75.23 -0.44 -30.30
N LEU A 8 74.90 -1.66 -30.67
CA LEU A 8 73.60 -2.27 -30.45
C LEU A 8 73.43 -2.57 -28.96
N THR A 9 72.29 -2.24 -28.41
CA THR A 9 71.87 -2.84 -27.14
C THR A 9 70.43 -3.24 -27.29
N VAL A 10 70.24 -4.56 -27.23
CA VAL A 10 68.94 -5.24 -27.23
C VAL A 10 68.29 -5.01 -25.88
N GLY A 11 67.17 -4.35 -25.82
CA GLY A 11 66.38 -4.14 -24.63
C GLY A 11 65.07 -4.92 -24.74
N LEU A 12 64.90 -5.88 -23.87
CA LEU A 12 63.72 -6.74 -23.70
C LEU A 12 62.46 -5.88 -23.44
N HIS A 13 61.49 -6.02 -24.28
CA HIS A 13 60.17 -5.42 -24.04
C HIS A 13 59.37 -6.40 -23.17
N GLY A 14 59.25 -6.07 -21.87
CA GLY A 14 58.27 -6.70 -20.98
C GLY A 14 56.88 -6.19 -21.28
N ALA A 15 56.04 -7.01 -21.85
CA ALA A 15 54.63 -6.72 -22.00
C ALA A 15 53.93 -6.87 -20.64
N LEU A 16 53.57 -5.77 -20.00
CA LEU A 16 52.67 -5.75 -18.88
C LEU A 16 51.24 -5.93 -19.40
N ALA A 17 50.73 -7.14 -19.35
CA ALA A 17 49.31 -7.41 -19.54
C ALA A 17 48.52 -6.87 -18.34
N SER A 18 47.94 -5.71 -18.50
CA SER A 18 46.97 -5.18 -17.54
C SER A 18 45.67 -5.93 -17.71
N THR A 19 45.43 -6.95 -16.91
CA THR A 19 44.12 -7.61 -16.75
C THR A 19 43.16 -6.63 -16.09
N GLY A 20 42.44 -5.85 -16.89
CA GLY A 20 41.32 -5.04 -16.43
C GLY A 20 40.22 -5.97 -15.96
N ILE A 21 40.06 -6.10 -14.64
CA ILE A 21 38.92 -6.76 -14.05
C ILE A 21 37.72 -5.84 -14.25
N TRP A 22 36.94 -6.11 -15.28
CA TRP A 22 35.63 -5.49 -15.46
C TRP A 22 34.70 -6.02 -14.37
N TRP A 23 34.47 -5.24 -13.34
CA TRP A 23 33.36 -5.43 -12.43
C TRP A 23 32.09 -5.17 -13.23
N ALA A 24 31.56 -6.18 -13.87
CA ALA A 24 30.20 -6.17 -14.37
C ALA A 24 29.28 -6.05 -13.15
N SER A 25 28.90 -4.84 -12.80
CA SER A 25 27.80 -4.60 -11.89
C SER A 25 26.59 -5.31 -12.48
N ARG A 26 26.27 -6.48 -11.96
CA ARG A 26 24.98 -7.10 -12.22
C ARG A 26 23.95 -6.14 -11.66
N VAL A 27 23.37 -5.33 -12.51
CA VAL A 27 22.08 -4.74 -12.25
C VAL A 27 21.15 -5.95 -12.09
N GLN A 28 20.94 -6.37 -10.85
CA GLN A 28 19.87 -7.29 -10.54
C GLN A 28 18.60 -6.56 -10.95
N ALA A 29 18.01 -7.02 -12.06
CA ALA A 29 16.66 -6.63 -12.40
C ALA A 29 15.81 -6.98 -11.17
N GLU A 30 15.28 -5.98 -10.50
CA GLU A 30 14.28 -6.15 -9.47
C GLU A 30 13.19 -7.06 -10.06
N PRO A 31 12.73 -8.10 -9.34
CA PRO A 31 11.69 -8.98 -9.84
C PRO A 31 10.52 -8.08 -10.26
N ASN A 32 10.01 -8.34 -11.46
CA ASN A 32 8.91 -7.66 -12.12
C ASN A 32 7.76 -7.52 -11.12
N ARG A 33 7.76 -6.40 -10.37
CA ARG A 33 6.74 -6.12 -9.37
C ARG A 33 5.51 -5.73 -10.13
N ASP A 34 4.44 -6.49 -9.93
CA ASP A 34 3.12 -6.13 -10.42
C ASP A 34 2.82 -4.70 -9.94
N PRO A 35 2.64 -3.71 -10.85
CA PRO A 35 2.32 -2.34 -10.46
C PRO A 35 1.04 -2.23 -9.65
N LEU A 36 0.23 -3.30 -9.65
CA LEU A 36 -1.01 -3.41 -8.90
C LEU A 36 -0.80 -3.94 -7.47
N GLN A 37 0.38 -4.49 -7.15
CA GLN A 37 0.66 -4.92 -5.78
C GLN A 37 1.12 -3.72 -4.94
N PRO A 38 0.32 -3.32 -3.93
CA PRO A 38 0.72 -2.28 -3.00
C PRO A 38 1.99 -2.70 -2.26
N GLN A 39 2.92 -1.77 -2.10
CA GLN A 39 4.08 -1.97 -1.24
C GLN A 39 3.71 -1.58 0.19
N TRP A 40 3.21 -2.54 0.97
CA TRP A 40 3.04 -2.32 2.40
C TRP A 40 4.24 -2.86 3.18
N PRO A 41 4.48 -2.28 4.37
CA PRO A 41 5.46 -2.83 5.31
C PRO A 41 5.17 -4.32 5.57
N ALA A 42 6.19 -5.08 5.90
CA ALA A 42 6.15 -6.55 6.10
C ALA A 42 5.20 -7.03 7.23
N VAL A 43 4.04 -6.37 7.37
CA VAL A 43 2.98 -6.74 8.32
C VAL A 43 2.30 -8.04 7.93
N LEU A 44 2.23 -8.32 6.63
CA LEU A 44 1.77 -9.59 6.11
C LEU A 44 2.98 -10.46 5.73
N ARG A 45 3.19 -11.55 6.45
CA ARG A 45 4.30 -12.49 6.18
C ARG A 45 4.05 -13.33 4.92
N THR A 46 2.80 -13.66 4.67
CA THR A 46 2.33 -14.42 3.51
C THR A 46 1.11 -13.71 2.92
N PRO A 47 1.31 -12.59 2.20
CA PRO A 47 0.21 -11.79 1.70
C PRO A 47 -0.63 -12.59 0.71
N ARG A 48 -1.93 -12.65 0.97
CA ARG A 48 -2.93 -13.28 0.12
C ARG A 48 -4.02 -12.27 -0.20
N LEU A 49 -4.32 -12.10 -1.49
CA LEU A 49 -5.49 -11.36 -1.93
C LEU A 49 -6.76 -12.14 -1.53
N VAL A 50 -7.62 -11.52 -0.73
CA VAL A 50 -8.93 -12.05 -0.35
C VAL A 50 -9.96 -11.71 -1.43
N GLY A 51 -9.96 -10.48 -1.89
CA GLY A 51 -10.84 -10.04 -2.96
C GLY A 51 -10.50 -8.62 -3.42
N GLN A 52 -11.03 -8.30 -4.58
CA GLN A 52 -10.88 -6.96 -5.16
C GLN A 52 -12.13 -6.57 -5.94
N GLN A 53 -12.44 -5.28 -5.95
CA GLN A 53 -13.60 -4.76 -6.66
C GLN A 53 -13.42 -3.29 -6.99
N ARG A 54 -13.83 -2.90 -8.20
CA ARG A 54 -14.02 -1.50 -8.56
C ARG A 54 -15.27 -0.96 -7.90
N PHE A 55 -15.13 0.14 -7.19
CA PHE A 55 -16.26 0.88 -6.65
C PHE A 55 -16.69 1.99 -7.61
N THR A 56 -17.98 2.00 -7.91
CA THR A 56 -18.62 3.04 -8.72
C THR A 56 -19.72 3.71 -7.91
N TYR A 57 -19.84 5.01 -8.05
CA TYR A 57 -20.90 5.79 -7.42
C TYR A 57 -21.57 6.68 -8.45
N TRP A 58 -22.88 6.54 -8.62
CA TRP A 58 -23.69 7.24 -9.63
C TRP A 58 -23.12 7.12 -11.05
N GLY A 59 -22.61 5.94 -11.40
CA GLY A 59 -21.99 5.66 -12.70
C GLY A 59 -20.54 6.13 -12.85
N PHE A 60 -19.98 6.81 -11.86
CA PHE A 60 -18.58 7.24 -11.87
C PHE A 60 -17.68 6.23 -11.14
N GLU A 61 -16.59 5.86 -11.78
CA GLU A 61 -15.55 5.05 -11.16
C GLU A 61 -14.83 5.88 -10.11
N VAL A 62 -14.77 5.38 -8.87
CA VAL A 62 -14.22 6.09 -7.71
C VAL A 62 -12.83 5.54 -7.36
N TYR A 63 -12.75 4.24 -7.08
CA TYR A 63 -11.49 3.55 -6.76
C TYR A 63 -11.59 2.05 -7.07
N ASP A 64 -10.42 1.41 -7.21
CA ASP A 64 -10.26 -0.02 -7.12
C ASP A 64 -9.88 -0.36 -5.67
N ALA A 65 -10.69 -1.18 -5.01
CA ALA A 65 -10.44 -1.66 -3.66
C ALA A 65 -9.87 -3.08 -3.71
N SER A 66 -8.88 -3.38 -2.87
CA SER A 66 -8.38 -4.74 -2.67
C SER A 66 -8.13 -5.02 -1.19
N LEU A 67 -8.50 -6.22 -0.76
CA LEU A 67 -8.33 -6.70 0.61
C LEU A 67 -7.29 -7.81 0.65
N TRP A 68 -6.32 -7.66 1.55
CA TRP A 68 -5.22 -8.59 1.71
C TRP A 68 -5.05 -9.00 3.16
N THR A 69 -4.63 -10.24 3.37
CA THR A 69 -4.38 -10.80 4.71
C THR A 69 -3.33 -11.90 4.65
N ASN A 70 -2.97 -12.45 5.81
CA ASN A 70 -2.33 -13.75 5.90
C ASN A 70 -3.38 -14.86 5.72
N ALA A 71 -3.02 -15.98 5.08
CA ALA A 71 -3.90 -17.16 5.03
C ALA A 71 -3.85 -17.94 6.36
N PRO A 72 -4.95 -18.58 6.81
CA PRO A 72 -6.31 -18.53 6.31
C PRO A 72 -7.08 -17.29 6.75
N PHE A 73 -8.16 -16.94 6.07
CA PHE A 73 -9.00 -15.78 6.38
C PHE A 73 -10.47 -16.19 6.51
N ALA A 74 -11.09 -15.82 7.63
CA ALA A 74 -12.51 -16.00 7.88
C ALA A 74 -13.24 -14.65 7.83
N ALA A 75 -14.23 -14.52 6.95
CA ALA A 75 -14.95 -13.27 6.73
C ALA A 75 -15.71 -12.77 7.97
N GLU A 76 -16.22 -13.68 8.79
CA GLU A 76 -16.98 -13.36 10.00
C GLU A 76 -16.09 -12.81 11.11
N ASP A 77 -14.82 -13.23 11.12
CA ASP A 77 -13.82 -12.87 12.11
C ASP A 77 -12.82 -11.83 11.59
N TRP A 78 -13.17 -11.08 10.52
CA TRP A 78 -12.26 -10.13 9.90
C TRP A 78 -11.61 -9.17 10.92
N ALA A 79 -12.35 -8.73 11.93
CA ALA A 79 -11.87 -7.80 12.94
C ALA A 79 -10.88 -8.42 13.96
N LYS A 80 -10.65 -9.74 13.88
CA LYS A 80 -9.66 -10.46 14.70
C LYS A 80 -8.38 -10.77 13.93
N GLN A 81 -8.26 -10.33 12.69
CA GLN A 81 -7.17 -10.69 11.78
C GLN A 81 -6.40 -9.46 11.32
N VAL A 82 -5.14 -9.64 10.99
CA VAL A 82 -4.33 -8.59 10.37
C VAL A 82 -4.78 -8.42 8.93
N LEU A 83 -5.14 -7.20 8.56
CA LEU A 83 -5.69 -6.85 7.25
C LEU A 83 -4.95 -5.67 6.63
N VAL A 84 -4.90 -5.68 5.32
CA VAL A 84 -4.55 -4.51 4.52
C VAL A 84 -5.66 -4.25 3.52
N LEU A 85 -6.29 -3.10 3.63
CA LEU A 85 -7.25 -2.59 2.67
C LEU A 85 -6.58 -1.50 1.85
N ASP A 86 -6.47 -1.71 0.56
CA ASP A 86 -5.86 -0.76 -0.37
C ASP A 86 -6.91 -0.18 -1.32
N LEU A 87 -6.93 1.14 -1.42
CA LEU A 87 -7.84 1.90 -2.28
C LEU A 87 -7.03 2.70 -3.28
N ARG A 88 -7.02 2.26 -4.54
CA ARG A 88 -6.42 3.01 -5.65
C ARG A 88 -7.48 3.90 -6.29
N TYR A 89 -7.36 5.21 -6.09
CA TYR A 89 -8.30 6.17 -6.62
C TYR A 89 -8.19 6.30 -8.14
N LEU A 90 -9.32 6.43 -8.81
CA LEU A 90 -9.42 6.54 -10.28
C LEU A 90 -9.71 7.97 -10.72
N ARG A 91 -9.87 8.88 -9.76
CA ARG A 91 -10.17 10.31 -9.94
C ARG A 91 -9.57 11.10 -8.79
N ASP A 92 -9.48 12.41 -9.00
CA ASP A 92 -9.09 13.35 -7.96
C ASP A 92 -10.21 13.55 -6.95
N PHE A 93 -9.85 13.56 -5.65
CA PHE A 93 -10.75 13.87 -4.55
C PHE A 93 -10.06 14.76 -3.52
N LYS A 94 -10.85 15.66 -2.94
CA LYS A 94 -10.39 16.41 -1.76
C LYS A 94 -10.40 15.50 -0.53
N GLY A 95 -9.33 15.57 0.26
CA GLY A 95 -9.24 14.81 1.50
C GLY A 95 -10.39 15.09 2.46
N ALA A 96 -10.83 16.34 2.52
CA ALA A 96 -11.99 16.74 3.31
C ALA A 96 -13.28 16.01 2.92
N ASP A 97 -13.51 15.79 1.61
CA ASP A 97 -14.71 15.09 1.13
C ASP A 97 -14.62 13.59 1.45
N ILE A 98 -13.41 13.00 1.34
CA ILE A 98 -13.16 11.60 1.74
C ILE A 98 -13.38 11.44 3.24
N ALA A 99 -12.82 12.35 4.05
CA ALA A 99 -12.96 12.32 5.50
C ALA A 99 -14.42 12.43 5.93
N GLN A 100 -15.16 13.40 5.36
CA GLN A 100 -16.58 13.59 5.64
C GLN A 100 -17.38 12.34 5.27
N ARG A 101 -17.17 11.80 4.07
CA ARG A 101 -17.86 10.58 3.64
C ARG A 101 -17.55 9.40 4.56
N SER A 102 -16.30 9.27 5.01
CA SER A 102 -15.89 8.18 5.90
C SER A 102 -16.61 8.27 7.25
N ILE A 103 -16.67 9.44 7.88
CA ILE A 103 -17.37 9.59 9.17
C ILE A 103 -18.87 9.36 9.04
N ASP A 104 -19.49 9.79 7.94
CA ASP A 104 -20.91 9.55 7.68
C ASP A 104 -21.22 8.06 7.54
N GLU A 105 -20.37 7.31 6.79
CA GLU A 105 -20.50 5.85 6.66
C GLU A 105 -20.27 5.13 8.00
N MET A 106 -19.30 5.58 8.81
CA MET A 106 -19.08 5.02 10.16
C MET A 106 -20.30 5.27 11.07
N HIS A 107 -20.89 6.45 11.01
CA HIS A 107 -22.10 6.78 11.75
C HIS A 107 -23.30 5.98 11.26
N GLY A 108 -23.42 5.77 9.95
CA GLY A 108 -24.48 4.99 9.31
C GLY A 108 -24.49 3.51 9.67
N GLN A 109 -23.34 2.91 9.98
CA GLN A 109 -23.27 1.51 10.43
C GLN A 109 -23.98 1.33 11.79
N ARG A 110 -23.73 2.24 12.70
CA ARG A 110 -24.35 2.35 14.03
C ARG A 110 -24.09 3.77 14.56
N PRO A 111 -25.07 4.47 15.09
CA PRO A 111 -24.90 5.83 15.58
C PRO A 111 -23.70 5.98 16.52
N LEU A 112 -22.86 6.95 16.21
CA LEU A 112 -21.76 7.36 17.07
C LEU A 112 -22.28 8.35 18.12
N SER A 113 -21.70 8.36 19.32
CA SER A 113 -21.91 9.44 20.26
C SER A 113 -21.37 10.76 19.69
N THR A 114 -21.87 11.90 20.17
CA THR A 114 -21.38 13.21 19.73
C THR A 114 -19.88 13.36 19.93
N ALA A 115 -19.34 12.85 21.03
CA ALA A 115 -17.91 12.89 21.32
C ALA A 115 -17.09 12.06 20.31
N GLN A 116 -17.55 10.83 20.01
CA GLN A 116 -16.90 9.98 18.99
C GLN A 116 -16.97 10.63 17.62
N PHE A 117 -18.15 11.12 17.21
CA PHE A 117 -18.31 11.75 15.91
C PHE A 117 -17.36 12.94 15.74
N ASN A 118 -17.31 13.85 16.70
CA ASN A 118 -16.46 15.02 16.64
C ASN A 118 -14.96 14.66 16.64
N SER A 119 -14.53 13.76 17.53
CA SER A 119 -13.13 13.34 17.64
C SER A 119 -12.66 12.60 16.40
N TRP A 120 -13.43 11.63 15.92
CA TRP A 120 -13.07 10.83 14.77
C TRP A 120 -13.14 11.63 13.46
N SER A 121 -14.12 12.53 13.34
CA SER A 121 -14.19 13.47 12.21
C SER A 121 -12.93 14.36 12.16
N ALA A 122 -12.56 14.96 13.29
CA ALA A 122 -11.35 15.78 13.37
C ALA A 122 -10.09 14.98 12.98
N THR A 123 -9.99 13.74 13.46
CA THR A 123 -8.88 12.84 13.13
C THR A 123 -8.80 12.54 11.63
N LEU A 124 -9.93 12.19 11.01
CA LEU A 124 -9.97 11.90 9.57
C LEU A 124 -9.62 13.12 8.73
N HIS A 125 -10.17 14.29 9.07
CA HIS A 125 -9.85 15.55 8.38
C HIS A 125 -8.39 15.97 8.51
N ALA A 126 -7.73 15.63 9.63
CA ALA A 126 -6.32 15.90 9.81
C ALA A 126 -5.40 14.94 9.05
N LEU A 127 -5.83 13.69 8.86
CA LEU A 127 -5.00 12.63 8.29
C LEU A 127 -5.16 12.46 6.78
N ILE A 128 -6.39 12.55 6.26
CA ILE A 128 -6.66 12.20 4.85
C ILE A 128 -6.29 13.37 3.94
N PRO A 129 -5.26 13.21 3.07
CA PRO A 129 -4.85 14.24 2.13
C PRO A 129 -5.77 14.27 0.91
N ASN A 130 -5.63 15.31 0.08
CA ASN A 130 -6.13 15.24 -1.28
C ASN A 130 -5.44 14.09 -2.02
N VAL A 131 -6.18 13.42 -2.88
CA VAL A 131 -5.68 12.34 -3.72
C VAL A 131 -5.90 12.67 -5.18
N HIS A 132 -4.98 12.23 -6.02
CA HIS A 132 -5.09 12.30 -7.46
C HIS A 132 -5.36 10.93 -8.07
N SER A 133 -5.85 10.93 -9.32
CA SER A 133 -6.05 9.69 -10.06
C SER A 133 -4.78 8.85 -10.10
N GLY A 134 -4.89 7.57 -9.77
CA GLY A 134 -3.80 6.62 -9.66
C GLY A 134 -3.17 6.52 -8.26
N GLU A 135 -3.40 7.49 -7.37
CA GLU A 135 -2.88 7.45 -6.00
C GLU A 135 -3.65 6.49 -5.10
N ARG A 136 -3.01 6.11 -4.00
CA ARG A 136 -3.51 5.09 -3.07
C ARG A 136 -3.62 5.63 -1.65
N ILE A 137 -4.70 5.24 -0.99
CA ILE A 137 -4.79 5.26 0.48
C ILE A 137 -4.88 3.80 0.93
N THR A 138 -3.97 3.41 1.83
CA THR A 138 -3.89 2.05 2.37
C THR A 138 -4.14 2.09 3.86
N GLY A 139 -5.07 1.27 4.33
CA GLY A 139 -5.32 1.02 5.74
C GLY A 139 -4.72 -0.33 6.17
N ILE A 140 -3.80 -0.32 7.11
CA ILE A 140 -3.21 -1.51 7.72
C ILE A 140 -3.83 -1.67 9.10
N TYR A 141 -4.55 -2.75 9.32
CA TYR A 141 -5.20 -3.06 10.58
C TYR A 141 -4.47 -4.20 11.30
N THR A 142 -4.21 -3.98 12.57
CA THR A 142 -3.71 -5.03 13.48
C THR A 142 -4.65 -5.10 14.68
N PRO A 143 -5.26 -6.26 14.97
CA PRO A 143 -6.13 -6.43 16.12
C PRO A 143 -5.45 -5.94 17.40
N ASP A 144 -6.22 -5.25 18.25
CA ASP A 144 -5.82 -4.69 19.55
C ASP A 144 -4.73 -3.60 19.51
N LYS A 145 -4.18 -3.32 18.32
CA LYS A 145 -3.24 -2.21 18.10
C LYS A 145 -3.85 -1.03 17.38
N GLY A 146 -4.99 -1.26 16.68
CA GLY A 146 -5.62 -0.23 15.87
C GLY A 146 -5.21 -0.30 14.40
N MET A 147 -5.03 0.85 13.76
CA MET A 147 -4.71 0.91 12.35
C MET A 147 -3.67 1.97 12.01
N GLN A 148 -2.95 1.74 10.93
CA GLN A 148 -2.06 2.71 10.29
C GLN A 148 -2.66 3.10 8.94
N LEU A 149 -2.66 4.40 8.63
CA LEU A 149 -3.04 4.91 7.31
C LEU A 149 -1.80 5.35 6.53
N LEU A 150 -1.75 4.99 5.26
CA LEU A 150 -0.70 5.40 4.33
C LEU A 150 -1.31 6.09 3.12
N HIS A 151 -0.61 7.08 2.58
CA HIS A 151 -0.83 7.66 1.25
C HIS A 151 0.37 7.31 0.39
N GLN A 152 0.15 6.55 -0.65
CA GLN A 152 1.22 5.87 -1.38
C GLN A 152 2.03 5.00 -0.38
N ASP A 153 3.34 5.20 -0.27
CA ASP A 153 4.19 4.46 0.67
C ASP A 153 4.49 5.27 1.96
N ARG A 154 3.88 6.46 2.11
CA ARG A 154 4.13 7.34 3.24
C ARG A 154 3.07 7.17 4.31
N VAL A 155 3.50 6.90 5.54
CA VAL A 155 2.62 6.85 6.72
C VAL A 155 2.03 8.24 6.96
N LEU A 156 0.70 8.31 7.02
CA LEU A 156 -0.08 9.49 7.39
C LEU A 156 -0.24 9.59 8.91
N GLY A 157 -0.49 8.45 9.55
CA GLY A 157 -0.64 8.37 10.99
C GLY A 157 -0.98 6.97 11.48
N GLU A 158 -0.84 6.80 12.79
CA GLU A 158 -1.22 5.59 13.52
C GLU A 158 -2.37 5.91 14.46
N LEU A 159 -3.39 5.07 14.45
CA LEU A 159 -4.62 5.22 15.19
C LEU A 159 -4.75 4.03 16.14
N HIS A 160 -4.43 4.25 17.41
CA HIS A 160 -4.44 3.22 18.44
C HIS A 160 -5.83 2.95 19.03
N ASP A 161 -6.87 3.62 18.51
CA ASP A 161 -8.26 3.37 18.85
C ASP A 161 -8.79 2.18 18.01
N ASN A 162 -8.93 1.02 18.67
CA ASN A 162 -9.39 -0.21 18.03
C ASN A 162 -10.88 -0.14 17.64
N GLU A 163 -11.70 0.62 18.34
CA GLU A 163 -13.09 0.84 17.95
C GLU A 163 -13.17 1.70 16.70
N PHE A 164 -12.42 2.79 16.66
CA PHE A 164 -12.28 3.59 15.44
C PHE A 164 -11.84 2.73 14.24
N ALA A 165 -10.77 1.94 14.40
CA ALA A 165 -10.23 1.12 13.33
C ALA A 165 -11.26 0.12 12.79
N LYS A 166 -12.00 -0.54 13.68
CA LYS A 166 -13.08 -1.47 13.29
C LYS A 166 -14.22 -0.75 12.58
N ARG A 167 -14.61 0.43 13.05
CA ARG A 167 -15.68 1.21 12.41
C ARG A 167 -15.27 1.75 11.05
N PHE A 168 -14.03 2.20 10.93
CA PHE A 168 -13.50 2.69 9.67
C PHE A 168 -13.41 1.57 8.62
N LEU A 169 -12.79 0.43 8.96
CA LEU A 169 -12.75 -0.72 8.05
C LEU A 169 -14.14 -1.31 7.79
N GLY A 170 -15.04 -1.19 8.75
CA GLY A 170 -16.43 -1.60 8.63
C GLY A 170 -17.17 -0.93 7.46
N ILE A 171 -16.73 0.23 6.98
CA ILE A 171 -17.24 0.86 5.77
C ILE A 171 -17.25 -0.12 4.60
N TRP A 172 -16.26 -1.00 4.53
CA TRP A 172 -16.10 -2.02 3.48
C TRP A 172 -16.43 -3.45 3.92
N LEU A 173 -16.20 -3.77 5.22
CA LEU A 173 -16.16 -5.16 5.68
C LEU A 173 -17.31 -5.55 6.63
N ALA A 174 -17.95 -4.59 7.30
CA ALA A 174 -19.04 -4.89 8.24
C ALA A 174 -20.33 -5.31 7.50
N PRO A 175 -21.16 -6.18 8.12
CA PRO A 175 -22.47 -6.53 7.56
C PRO A 175 -23.38 -5.31 7.35
N GLU A 176 -23.22 -4.28 8.17
CA GLU A 176 -24.01 -3.03 8.17
C GLU A 176 -23.56 -2.02 7.10
N THR A 177 -22.55 -2.34 6.31
CA THR A 177 -22.07 -1.45 5.24
C THR A 177 -23.19 -1.07 4.26
N SER A 178 -23.20 0.18 3.82
CA SER A 178 -24.06 0.63 2.73
C SER A 178 -23.69 -0.01 1.38
N GLN A 179 -22.47 -0.56 1.26
CA GLN A 179 -21.87 -1.06 0.02
C GLN A 179 -21.81 -2.60 -0.02
N ARG A 180 -22.97 -3.27 0.13
CA ARG A 180 -23.06 -4.74 0.26
C ARG A 180 -22.41 -5.51 -0.88
N LYS A 181 -22.54 -5.03 -2.14
CA LYS A 181 -21.92 -5.68 -3.31
C LYS A 181 -20.39 -5.60 -3.24
N LEU A 182 -19.86 -4.43 -2.86
CA LEU A 182 -18.43 -4.22 -2.70
C LEU A 182 -17.89 -5.16 -1.60
N ARG A 183 -18.55 -5.20 -0.44
CA ARG A 183 -18.23 -6.13 0.64
C ARG A 183 -18.17 -7.58 0.18
N GLN A 184 -19.20 -8.04 -0.52
CA GLN A 184 -19.27 -9.42 -1.01
C GLN A 184 -18.07 -9.78 -1.89
N GLN A 185 -17.65 -8.89 -2.77
CA GLN A 185 -16.51 -9.11 -3.66
C GLN A 185 -15.16 -9.03 -2.92
N LEU A 186 -15.03 -8.11 -1.97
CA LEU A 186 -13.81 -8.02 -1.14
C LEU A 186 -13.61 -9.26 -0.26
N LEU A 187 -14.70 -9.92 0.15
CA LEU A 187 -14.65 -11.11 0.99
C LEU A 187 -14.77 -12.43 0.19
N ALA A 188 -14.76 -12.38 -1.14
CA ALA A 188 -15.03 -13.56 -1.98
C ALA A 188 -14.03 -14.72 -1.80
N GLY A 189 -12.79 -14.43 -1.41
CA GLY A 189 -11.75 -15.45 -1.15
C GLY A 189 -11.64 -15.87 0.31
N ALA A 190 -12.58 -15.45 1.16
CA ALA A 190 -12.64 -15.94 2.54
C ALA A 190 -12.98 -17.42 2.59
N GLN A 191 -12.46 -18.11 3.58
CA GLN A 191 -12.84 -19.50 3.88
C GLN A 191 -14.09 -19.51 4.76
N PRO A 192 -14.93 -20.54 4.63
CA PRO A 192 -16.09 -20.71 5.51
C PRO A 192 -15.69 -20.99 6.95
#